data_26da4e7de2d3f371ce57cf81874fed62
#
_entry.id   26da4e7de2d3f371ce57cf81874fed62
#
_cell.length_a   1.000
_cell.length_b   1.000
_cell.length_c   1.000
_cell.angle_alpha   90.00
_cell.angle_beta   90.00
_cell.angle_gamma   90.00
#
_symmetry.space_group_name_H-M   'P 1'
#
loop_
_entity.id
_entity.type
_entity.pdbx_description
1 polymer ?
#
loop_
_entity_poly.entity_id
_entity_poly.type
_entity_poly.pdbx_seq_one_letter_code
_entity_poly.pdbx_strand_id
1 'polypeptide(L)' 'MQTLFDHFNELMDKGAYIQLKQELNEENPADLAEYFEELSAEKQLFIFRLL' A
#
# COMPACT_ATOMS: atom_id res chain seq x y z
N MET A 1 -0.01 -7.70 -16.46
CA MET A 1 0.27 -8.32 -15.16
C MET A 1 0.22 -7.27 -14.06
N GLN A 2 -0.57 -7.51 -13.02
CA GLN A 2 -0.71 -6.54 -11.93
C GLN A 2 0.46 -6.65 -10.96
N THR A 3 1.11 -5.52 -10.66
CA THR A 3 2.18 -5.47 -9.67
C THR A 3 1.59 -5.26 -8.27
N LEU A 4 2.41 -5.45 -7.24
CA LEU A 4 2.02 -5.15 -5.87
C LEU A 4 1.59 -3.68 -5.73
N PHE A 5 2.34 -2.79 -6.38
CA PHE A 5 2.04 -1.36 -6.40
C PHE A 5 0.65 -1.09 -6.99
N ASP A 6 0.35 -1.71 -8.14
CA ASP A 6 -0.95 -1.55 -8.80
C ASP A 6 -2.09 -2.09 -7.94
N HIS A 7 -1.87 -3.22 -7.30
CA HIS A 7 -2.87 -3.84 -6.43
C HIS A 7 -3.23 -2.94 -5.25
N PHE A 8 -2.23 -2.42 -4.55
CA PHE A 8 -2.48 -1.55 -3.40
C PHE A 8 -3.08 -0.21 -3.80
N ASN A 9 -2.66 0.35 -4.93
CA ASN A 9 -3.27 1.57 -5.45
C ASN A 9 -4.74 1.35 -5.80
N GLU A 10 -5.07 0.20 -6.35
CA GLU A 10 -6.46 -0.16 -6.65
C GLU A 10 -7.30 -0.21 -5.37
N LEU A 11 -6.78 -0.81 -4.31
CA LEU A 11 -7.48 -0.85 -3.03
C LEU A 11 -7.71 0.54 -2.46
N MET A 12 -6.73 1.43 -2.59
CA MET A 12 -6.88 2.82 -2.17
C MET A 12 -7.96 3.54 -2.96
N ASP A 13 -7.97 3.37 -4.27
CA ASP A 13 -8.94 4.02 -5.15
C ASP A 13 -10.37 3.55 -4.87
N LYS A 14 -10.53 2.30 -4.48
CA LYS A 14 -11.83 1.73 -4.12
C LYS A 14 -12.27 2.11 -2.72
N GLY A 15 -11.40 2.67 -1.91
CA GLY A 15 -11.70 2.95 -0.51
C GLY A 15 -11.68 1.71 0.37
N ALA A 16 -11.08 0.62 -0.08
CA ALA A 16 -11.00 -0.64 0.67
C ALA A 16 -9.85 -0.58 1.67
N TYR A 17 -9.90 0.36 2.61
CA TYR A 17 -8.79 0.65 3.52
C TYR A 17 -8.55 -0.45 4.54
N ILE A 18 -9.59 -1.10 5.03
CA ILE A 18 -9.43 -2.20 5.99
C ILE A 18 -8.70 -3.37 5.33
N GLN A 19 -9.08 -3.71 4.10
CA GLN A 19 -8.41 -4.75 3.35
C GLN A 19 -6.96 -4.37 3.05
N LEU A 20 -6.75 -3.11 2.65
CA LEU A 20 -5.40 -2.59 2.39
C LEU A 20 -4.51 -2.73 3.62
N LYS A 21 -5.01 -2.33 4.77
CA LYS A 21 -4.26 -2.45 6.03
C LYS A 21 -3.90 -3.89 6.34
N GLN A 22 -4.84 -4.81 6.18
CA GLN A 22 -4.60 -6.23 6.45
C GLN A 22 -3.52 -6.79 5.52
N GLU A 23 -3.60 -6.49 4.23
CA GLU A 23 -2.63 -6.97 3.26
C GLU A 23 -1.25 -6.36 3.46
N LEU A 24 -1.18 -5.09 3.83
CA LEU A 24 0.10 -4.45 4.15
C LEU A 24 0.78 -5.12 5.36
N ASN A 25 0.01 -5.48 6.37
CA ASN A 25 0.54 -6.15 7.57
C ASN A 25 1.04 -7.57 7.27
N GLU A 26 0.51 -8.22 6.25
CA GLU A 26 0.91 -9.57 5.86
C GLU A 26 2.08 -9.58 4.88
N GLU A 27 2.43 -8.43 4.34
CA GLU A 27 3.44 -8.34 3.30
C GLU A 27 4.86 -8.45 3.87
N ASN A 28 5.78 -8.95 3.04
CA ASN A 28 7.19 -9.03 3.38
C ASN A 28 7.75 -7.61 3.55
N PRO A 29 8.54 -7.34 4.61
CA PRO A 29 9.10 -5.99 4.83
C PRO A 29 9.92 -5.45 3.65
N ALA A 30 10.63 -6.30 2.92
CA ALA A 30 11.40 -5.87 1.75
C ALA A 30 10.47 -5.40 0.63
N ASP A 31 9.38 -6.09 0.41
CA ASP A 31 8.38 -5.72 -0.60
C ASP A 31 7.65 -4.44 -0.21
N LEU A 32 7.36 -4.27 1.08
CA LEU A 32 6.77 -3.03 1.58
C LEU A 32 7.70 -1.84 1.35
N ALA A 33 8.98 -2.00 1.60
CA ALA A 33 9.96 -0.94 1.38
C ALA A 33 9.98 -0.51 -0.08
N GLU A 34 9.98 -1.45 -1.01
CA GLU A 34 9.92 -1.16 -2.44
C GLU A 34 8.63 -0.42 -2.81
N TYR A 35 7.52 -0.86 -2.25
CA TYR A 35 6.23 -0.22 -2.49
C TYR A 35 6.25 1.24 -2.02
N PHE A 36 6.76 1.49 -0.81
CA PHE A 36 6.84 2.84 -0.27
C PHE A 36 7.73 3.76 -1.09
N GLU A 37 8.84 3.23 -1.61
CA GLU A 37 9.75 4.02 -2.45
C GLU A 37 9.08 4.54 -3.72
N GLU A 38 8.11 3.81 -4.25
CA GLU A 38 7.39 4.18 -5.46
C GLU A 38 6.24 5.15 -5.21
N LEU A 39 5.84 5.33 -3.96
CA LEU A 39 4.71 6.20 -3.62
C LEU A 39 5.12 7.65 -3.53
N SER A 40 4.16 8.53 -3.86
CA SER A 40 4.31 9.96 -3.57
C SER A 40 4.32 10.19 -2.05
N ALA A 41 4.86 11.33 -1.61
CA ALA A 41 4.91 11.67 -0.19
C ALA A 41 3.52 11.68 0.43
N GLU A 42 2.51 12.17 -0.28
CA GLU A 42 1.14 12.20 0.21
C GLU A 42 0.59 10.81 0.46
N LYS A 43 0.83 9.89 -0.45
CA LYS A 43 0.37 8.51 -0.31
C LYS A 43 1.13 7.77 0.79
N GLN A 44 2.42 8.03 0.93
CA GLN A 44 3.22 7.46 2.02
C GLN A 44 2.65 7.89 3.37
N LEU A 45 2.34 9.18 3.52
CA LEU A 45 1.77 9.70 4.75
C LEU A 45 0.41 9.08 5.04
N PHE A 46 -0.42 8.92 4.02
CA PHE A 46 -1.74 8.30 4.16
C PHE A 46 -1.62 6.87 4.68
N ILE A 47 -0.75 6.07 4.08
CA ILE A 47 -0.55 4.67 4.49
C ILE A 47 0.06 4.59 5.88
N PHE A 48 0.98 5.48 6.20
CA PHE A 48 1.58 5.53 7.53
C PHE A 48 0.51 5.75 8.61
N ARG A 49 -0.45 6.62 8.35
CA ARG A 49 -1.56 6.87 9.28
C ARG A 49 -2.52 5.70 9.37
N LEU A 50 -2.64 4.93 8.30
CA LEU A 50 -3.51 3.78 8.25
C LEU A 50 -2.98 2.63 9.12
N LEU A 51 -1.67 2.49 9.19
CA LEU A 51 -1.02 1.49 10.00
C LEU A 51 -0.90 1.92 11.44
#